data_0a134550f9ad9a86263e0d7a58440542
#
_entry.id   0a134550f9ad9a86263e0d7a58440542
#
_cell.length_a   1.000
_cell.length_b   1.000
_cell.length_c   1.000
_cell.angle_alpha   90.00
_cell.angle_beta   90.00
_cell.angle_gamma   90.00
#
_symmetry.space_group_name_H-M   'P 1'
#
loop_
_entity.id
_entity.type
_entity.pdbx_description
1 polymer ?
#
loop_
_entity_poly.entity_id
_entity_poly.type
_entity_poly.pdbx_seq_one_letter_code
_entity_poly.pdbx_strand_id
1 'polypeptide(L)'
;MDRRQCIQRVLAGERSERLPRALFGGGLWSYRQAGLLIEDIAKAPAVFAQGLANVFGDLNTDIIFTGSGLNSFPAETIGGKLSFRGEQAPLLLFPIIQKAADACYLTDLEIADSPYSLALIEMIAGLRKRLPDRYFCATSWGPFTWAMILCDWHLLQDKVVSDRKFVQEVCDLGVRLSLSLYEPLIDRGLIDGISIPDGAVTLIANDLYREVVIPYEKKLFDLVRARGAGCFLHQCGNIGQQISLYPETGADCITIDAGVSIGNAYRLYHERLVTAGNVDVINTIYGGDQKHLCTAVAESVAGISDPLYRYILMPSCDLPPDTPVNKVKEFLACADRIPS
;
A
#
# COMPACT_ATOMS: atom_id res chain seq x y z
N MET A 1 9.01 -15.38 18.73
CA MET A 1 9.26 -14.02 18.17
C MET A 1 7.95 -13.33 17.93
N ASP A 2 7.83 -12.07 18.31
CA ASP A 2 6.68 -11.22 18.07
C ASP A 2 6.55 -10.95 16.55
N ARG A 3 5.32 -10.76 16.06
CA ARG A 3 5.01 -10.58 14.61
C ARG A 3 5.66 -9.33 14.04
N ARG A 4 5.69 -8.25 14.81
CA ARG A 4 6.35 -7.00 14.45
C ARG A 4 7.83 -7.19 14.22
N GLN A 5 8.51 -7.85 15.16
CA GLN A 5 9.94 -8.16 15.07
C GLN A 5 10.24 -9.08 13.88
N CYS A 6 9.35 -10.05 13.58
CA CYS A 6 9.49 -10.92 12.43
C CYS A 6 9.60 -10.10 11.13
N ILE A 7 8.71 -9.15 10.90
CA ILE A 7 8.74 -8.30 9.70
C ILE A 7 9.95 -7.38 9.69
N GLN A 8 10.33 -6.78 10.82
CA GLN A 8 11.53 -5.94 10.92
C GLN A 8 12.79 -6.69 10.50
N ARG A 9 12.96 -7.95 10.96
CA ARG A 9 14.09 -8.81 10.59
C ARG A 9 14.08 -9.16 9.10
N VAL A 10 12.93 -9.51 8.55
CA VAL A 10 12.80 -9.83 7.12
C VAL A 10 13.18 -8.63 6.26
N LEU A 11 12.74 -7.41 6.62
CA LEU A 11 13.12 -6.18 5.93
C LEU A 11 14.63 -5.89 6.06
N ALA A 12 15.23 -6.22 7.20
CA ALA A 12 16.67 -6.13 7.41
C ALA A 12 17.49 -7.20 6.64
N GLY A 13 16.83 -8.13 5.95
CA GLY A 13 17.49 -9.22 5.22
C GLY A 13 17.97 -10.34 6.12
N GLU A 14 17.31 -10.56 7.24
CA GLU A 14 17.53 -11.71 8.11
C GLU A 14 16.51 -12.83 7.81
N ARG A 15 16.90 -14.08 8.03
CA ARG A 15 15.95 -15.21 7.92
C ARG A 15 14.92 -15.14 9.05
N SER A 16 13.68 -15.40 8.69
CA SER A 16 12.61 -15.57 9.67
C SER A 16 12.53 -17.01 10.18
N GLU A 17 11.89 -17.21 11.33
CA GLU A 17 11.69 -18.56 11.93
C GLU A 17 10.47 -19.27 11.34
N ARG A 18 9.61 -18.55 10.64
CA ARG A 18 8.40 -19.05 9.98
C ARG A 18 8.09 -18.20 8.76
N LEU A 19 7.26 -18.71 7.86
CA LEU A 19 6.80 -17.96 6.70
C LEU A 19 6.01 -16.72 7.13
N PRO A 20 6.53 -15.50 6.87
CA PRO A 20 5.80 -14.27 7.13
C PRO A 20 4.60 -14.14 6.19
N ARG A 21 3.48 -13.62 6.69
CA ARG A 21 2.26 -13.48 5.90
C ARG A 21 1.47 -12.24 6.25
N ALA A 22 0.82 -11.66 5.25
CA ALA A 22 -0.05 -10.50 5.45
C ALA A 22 -1.20 -10.50 4.44
N LEU A 23 -2.19 -9.65 4.70
CA LEU A 23 -3.18 -9.27 3.71
C LEU A 23 -2.72 -7.93 3.13
N PHE A 24 -2.41 -7.88 1.84
CA PHE A 24 -2.12 -6.60 1.23
C PHE A 24 -3.37 -5.72 1.29
N GLY A 25 -3.19 -4.46 1.67
CA GLY A 25 -4.30 -3.53 1.84
C GLY A 25 -5.33 -4.02 2.85
N GLY A 26 -6.35 -4.71 2.36
CA GLY A 26 -7.46 -5.22 3.17
C GLY A 26 -8.36 -4.12 3.75
N GLY A 27 -8.19 -2.86 3.33
CA GLY A 27 -8.88 -1.71 3.90
C GLY A 27 -10.38 -1.77 3.70
N LEU A 28 -10.85 -1.69 2.47
CA LEU A 28 -12.30 -1.71 2.18
C LEU A 28 -12.95 -3.00 2.70
N TRP A 29 -12.28 -4.12 2.52
CA TRP A 29 -12.74 -5.40 3.05
C TRP A 29 -12.89 -5.36 4.58
N SER A 30 -11.89 -4.86 5.30
CA SER A 30 -11.93 -4.84 6.77
C SER A 30 -12.98 -3.88 7.33
N TYR A 31 -13.20 -2.72 6.70
CA TYR A 31 -14.27 -1.80 7.09
C TYR A 31 -15.64 -2.45 6.90
N ARG A 32 -15.87 -3.13 5.78
CA ARG A 32 -17.11 -3.87 5.54
C ARG A 32 -17.32 -4.99 6.55
N GLN A 33 -16.28 -5.81 6.86
CA GLN A 33 -16.38 -6.87 7.87
C GLN A 33 -16.68 -6.32 9.27
N ALA A 34 -16.21 -5.09 9.55
CA ALA A 34 -16.51 -4.41 10.80
C ALA A 34 -17.87 -3.68 10.81
N GLY A 35 -18.60 -3.67 9.68
CA GLY A 35 -19.86 -2.95 9.52
C GLY A 35 -19.71 -1.43 9.56
N LEU A 36 -18.57 -0.90 9.08
CA LEU A 36 -18.20 0.51 9.14
C LEU A 36 -18.35 1.18 7.78
N LEU A 37 -18.95 2.36 7.75
CA LEU A 37 -19.00 3.21 6.56
C LEU A 37 -17.89 4.26 6.62
N ILE A 38 -17.06 4.34 5.60
CA ILE A 38 -15.85 5.18 5.57
C ILE A 38 -16.16 6.66 5.84
N GLU A 39 -17.30 7.16 5.38
CA GLU A 39 -17.73 8.55 5.59
C GLU A 39 -17.92 8.92 7.06
N ASP A 40 -18.08 7.92 7.94
CA ASP A 40 -18.29 8.15 9.37
C ASP A 40 -16.98 8.16 10.18
N ILE A 41 -15.83 7.91 9.57
CA ILE A 41 -14.54 7.84 10.29
C ILE A 41 -14.23 9.14 11.05
N ALA A 42 -14.52 10.30 10.44
CA ALA A 42 -14.27 11.59 11.07
C ALA A 42 -15.15 11.84 12.29
N LYS A 43 -16.30 11.15 12.42
CA LYS A 43 -17.23 11.26 13.55
C LYS A 43 -16.88 10.31 14.69
N ALA A 44 -16.31 9.15 14.40
CA ALA A 44 -16.15 8.08 15.36
C ALA A 44 -14.88 7.23 15.17
N PRO A 45 -13.66 7.83 15.13
CA PRO A 45 -12.41 7.11 14.87
C PRO A 45 -12.14 5.98 15.88
N ALA A 46 -12.57 6.14 17.13
CA ALA A 46 -12.42 5.11 18.16
C ALA A 46 -13.28 3.87 17.89
N VAL A 47 -14.47 4.02 17.30
CA VAL A 47 -15.33 2.91 16.86
C VAL A 47 -14.67 2.15 15.72
N PHE A 48 -14.06 2.86 14.77
CA PHE A 48 -13.27 2.28 13.69
C PHE A 48 -12.10 1.46 14.24
N ALA A 49 -11.32 2.04 15.16
CA ALA A 49 -10.21 1.33 15.80
C ALA A 49 -10.65 0.04 16.49
N GLN A 50 -11.79 0.05 17.19
CA GLN A 50 -12.32 -1.14 17.85
C GLN A 50 -12.82 -2.18 16.84
N GLY A 51 -13.59 -1.77 15.82
CA GLY A 51 -14.10 -2.67 14.77
C GLY A 51 -12.97 -3.37 14.02
N LEU A 52 -11.96 -2.61 13.59
CA LEU A 52 -10.78 -3.17 12.92
C LEU A 52 -9.95 -4.06 13.84
N ALA A 53 -9.82 -3.73 15.12
CA ALA A 53 -9.13 -4.58 16.08
C ALA A 53 -9.83 -5.95 16.23
N ASN A 54 -11.16 -5.98 16.20
CA ASN A 54 -11.92 -7.24 16.22
C ASN A 54 -11.66 -8.06 14.95
N VAL A 55 -11.67 -7.42 13.76
CA VAL A 55 -11.42 -8.12 12.50
C VAL A 55 -9.99 -8.67 12.44
N PHE A 56 -8.98 -7.83 12.67
CA PHE A 56 -7.58 -8.24 12.56
C PHE A 56 -7.10 -9.08 13.75
N GLY A 57 -7.72 -8.96 14.91
CA GLY A 57 -7.42 -9.78 16.09
C GLY A 57 -7.63 -11.28 15.85
N ASP A 58 -8.64 -11.61 15.04
CA ASP A 58 -9.01 -12.99 14.66
C ASP A 58 -8.17 -13.54 13.49
N LEU A 59 -7.30 -12.72 12.90
CA LEU A 59 -6.52 -13.11 11.72
C LEU A 59 -5.06 -13.36 12.08
N ASN A 60 -4.52 -14.45 11.51
CA ASN A 60 -3.09 -14.78 11.65
C ASN A 60 -2.24 -14.04 10.61
N THR A 61 -2.28 -12.68 10.64
CA THR A 61 -1.50 -11.79 9.78
C THR A 61 -0.40 -11.08 10.57
N ASP A 62 0.75 -10.83 9.95
CA ASP A 62 1.88 -10.16 10.60
C ASP A 62 1.88 -8.65 10.40
N ILE A 63 1.35 -8.19 9.25
CA ILE A 63 1.24 -6.77 8.90
C ILE A 63 -0.23 -6.37 8.88
N ILE A 64 -0.51 -5.16 9.36
CA ILE A 64 -1.78 -4.47 9.17
C ILE A 64 -1.50 -3.23 8.30
N PHE A 65 -2.02 -3.22 7.07
CA PHE A 65 -1.98 -2.06 6.20
C PHE A 65 -3.11 -1.11 6.58
N THR A 66 -2.78 -0.06 7.32
CA THR A 66 -3.74 0.93 7.81
C THR A 66 -3.95 2.04 6.78
N GLY A 67 -5.19 2.47 6.62
CA GLY A 67 -5.53 3.53 5.66
C GLY A 67 -5.70 3.04 4.22
N SER A 68 -5.49 1.75 3.93
CA SER A 68 -5.84 1.20 2.62
C SER A 68 -7.31 1.48 2.29
N GLY A 69 -7.56 1.94 1.06
CA GLY A 69 -8.86 2.45 0.65
C GLY A 69 -9.15 3.90 1.06
N LEU A 70 -8.31 4.52 1.90
CA LEU A 70 -8.44 5.92 2.37
C LEU A 70 -7.33 6.83 1.84
N ASN A 71 -6.58 6.37 0.85
CA ASN A 71 -5.36 6.98 0.34
C ASN A 71 -5.56 8.42 -0.18
N SER A 72 -6.80 8.81 -0.54
CA SER A 72 -7.11 10.14 -1.07
C SER A 72 -7.39 11.20 0.02
N PHE A 73 -7.44 10.83 1.30
CA PHE A 73 -7.73 11.78 2.39
C PHE A 73 -6.78 12.99 2.43
N PRO A 74 -5.48 12.85 2.22
CA PRO A 74 -4.57 14.00 2.20
C PRO A 74 -4.93 15.08 1.17
N ALA A 75 -5.70 14.77 0.10
CA ALA A 75 -6.10 15.77 -0.89
C ALA A 75 -6.99 16.89 -0.30
N GLU A 76 -7.70 16.64 0.79
CA GLU A 76 -8.49 17.70 1.45
C GLU A 76 -7.62 18.83 1.99
N THR A 77 -6.38 18.55 2.40
CA THR A 77 -5.47 19.55 2.94
C THR A 77 -5.11 20.64 1.91
N ILE A 78 -5.28 20.33 0.63
CA ILE A 78 -5.06 21.26 -0.48
C ILE A 78 -6.37 21.68 -1.18
N GLY A 79 -7.52 21.55 -0.50
CA GLY A 79 -8.82 21.97 -0.98
C GLY A 79 -9.55 20.95 -1.86
N GLY A 80 -9.06 19.72 -1.96
CA GLY A 80 -9.75 18.63 -2.64
C GLY A 80 -11.06 18.25 -1.95
N LYS A 81 -12.11 18.03 -2.74
CA LYS A 81 -13.41 17.57 -2.22
C LYS A 81 -13.53 16.07 -2.45
N LEU A 82 -13.73 15.32 -1.38
CA LEU A 82 -13.91 13.87 -1.44
C LEU A 82 -15.37 13.51 -1.72
N SER A 83 -15.57 12.52 -2.58
CA SER A 83 -16.86 11.89 -2.86
C SER A 83 -16.87 10.51 -2.20
N PHE A 84 -17.81 10.31 -1.27
CA PHE A 84 -18.05 9.04 -0.62
C PHE A 84 -19.17 8.29 -1.34
N ARG A 85 -18.97 7.01 -1.63
CA ARG A 85 -19.91 6.18 -2.39
C ARG A 85 -20.14 4.85 -1.66
N GLY A 86 -20.63 4.92 -0.42
CA GLY A 86 -20.88 3.77 0.43
C GLY A 86 -19.60 2.99 0.75
N GLU A 87 -19.54 1.72 0.33
CA GLU A 87 -18.42 0.83 0.62
C GLU A 87 -17.22 0.96 -0.33
N GLN A 88 -17.23 1.95 -1.22
CA GLN A 88 -16.11 2.20 -2.14
C GLN A 88 -15.09 3.17 -1.53
N ALA A 89 -13.84 3.11 -2.02
CA ALA A 89 -12.84 4.10 -1.67
C ALA A 89 -13.30 5.51 -2.03
N PRO A 90 -13.12 6.50 -1.15
CA PRO A 90 -13.42 7.88 -1.49
C PRO A 90 -12.51 8.37 -2.61
N LEU A 91 -13.10 9.04 -3.58
CA LEU A 91 -12.39 9.62 -4.71
C LEU A 91 -12.48 11.14 -4.65
N LEU A 92 -11.48 11.80 -5.24
CA LEU A 92 -11.58 13.23 -5.49
C LEU A 92 -12.74 13.51 -6.45
N LEU A 93 -13.64 14.44 -6.06
CA LEU A 93 -14.85 14.74 -6.82
C LEU A 93 -14.53 15.37 -8.18
N PHE A 94 -13.49 16.22 -8.21
CA PHE A 94 -12.96 16.87 -9.40
C PHE A 94 -11.44 16.99 -9.28
N PRO A 95 -10.71 16.92 -10.42
CA PRO A 95 -9.27 17.25 -10.42
C PRO A 95 -9.06 18.68 -9.90
N ILE A 96 -8.04 18.86 -9.08
CA ILE A 96 -7.66 20.18 -8.55
C ILE A 96 -6.82 20.95 -9.57
N ILE A 97 -5.99 20.24 -10.33
CA ILE A 97 -5.09 20.78 -11.35
C ILE A 97 -5.74 20.63 -12.72
N GLN A 98 -6.35 21.70 -13.22
CA GLN A 98 -7.03 21.71 -14.53
C GLN A 98 -6.21 22.40 -15.62
N LYS A 99 -5.21 23.17 -15.23
CA LYS A 99 -4.22 23.82 -16.12
C LYS A 99 -2.86 23.89 -15.42
N ALA A 100 -1.78 23.99 -16.18
CA ALA A 100 -0.43 23.96 -15.64
C ALA A 100 -0.18 25.03 -14.56
N ALA A 101 -0.79 26.21 -14.67
CA ALA A 101 -0.66 27.27 -13.67
C ALA A 101 -1.21 26.88 -12.29
N ASP A 102 -2.16 25.95 -12.21
CA ASP A 102 -2.75 25.52 -10.93
C ASP A 102 -1.70 24.76 -10.07
N ALA A 103 -0.79 24.01 -10.70
CA ALA A 103 0.27 23.30 -9.99
C ALA A 103 1.22 24.23 -9.24
N CYS A 104 1.54 25.39 -9.82
CA CYS A 104 2.43 26.39 -9.18
C CYS A 104 1.89 26.90 -7.85
N TYR A 105 0.56 27.07 -7.74
CA TYR A 105 -0.06 27.51 -6.48
C TYR A 105 0.00 26.42 -5.41
N LEU A 106 -0.14 25.15 -5.81
CA LEU A 106 -0.20 24.03 -4.87
C LEU A 106 1.19 23.66 -4.33
N THR A 107 2.26 23.93 -5.07
CA THR A 107 3.65 23.69 -4.60
C THR A 107 4.05 24.59 -3.45
N ASP A 108 3.48 25.78 -3.36
CA ASP A 108 3.79 26.78 -2.34
C ASP A 108 2.84 26.76 -1.12
N LEU A 109 1.78 25.93 -1.18
CA LEU A 109 0.84 25.82 -0.07
C LEU A 109 1.41 24.98 1.09
N GLU A 110 1.18 25.46 2.32
CA GLU A 110 1.33 24.62 3.50
C GLU A 110 0.23 23.55 3.52
N ILE A 111 0.62 22.29 3.74
CA ILE A 111 -0.33 21.19 3.87
C ILE A 111 -0.92 21.23 5.28
N ALA A 112 -2.18 21.63 5.39
CA ALA A 112 -2.92 21.69 6.64
C ALA A 112 -3.52 20.32 6.99
N ASP A 113 -3.79 20.11 8.28
CA ASP A 113 -4.51 18.91 8.75
C ASP A 113 -5.98 18.95 8.28
N SER A 114 -6.47 17.81 7.75
CA SER A 114 -7.87 17.63 7.44
C SER A 114 -8.59 16.82 8.53
N PRO A 115 -9.92 17.00 8.72
CA PRO A 115 -10.68 16.20 9.67
C PRO A 115 -10.55 14.69 9.44
N TYR A 116 -10.48 14.25 8.18
CA TYR A 116 -10.32 12.84 7.82
C TYR A 116 -8.90 12.33 8.09
N SER A 117 -7.86 13.12 7.80
CA SER A 117 -6.47 12.77 8.13
C SER A 117 -6.26 12.66 9.64
N LEU A 118 -6.81 13.61 10.41
CA LEU A 118 -6.75 13.56 11.88
C LEU A 118 -7.48 12.34 12.45
N ALA A 119 -8.69 12.04 11.94
CA ALA A 119 -9.45 10.87 12.36
C ALA A 119 -8.74 9.56 12.02
N LEU A 120 -8.08 9.49 10.86
CA LEU A 120 -7.26 8.34 10.47
C LEU A 120 -6.10 8.12 11.44
N ILE A 121 -5.40 9.19 11.82
CA ILE A 121 -4.32 9.13 12.82
C ILE A 121 -4.85 8.63 14.17
N GLU A 122 -6.00 9.14 14.63
CA GLU A 122 -6.63 8.70 15.88
C GLU A 122 -7.07 7.23 15.82
N MET A 123 -7.67 6.80 14.71
CA MET A 123 -8.03 5.41 14.48
C MET A 123 -6.81 4.50 14.55
N ILE A 124 -5.71 4.86 13.87
CA ILE A 124 -4.47 4.07 13.86
C ILE A 124 -3.89 4.00 15.28
N ALA A 125 -3.89 5.09 16.03
CA ALA A 125 -3.43 5.10 17.43
C ALA A 125 -4.25 4.15 18.31
N GLY A 126 -5.57 4.17 18.15
CA GLY A 126 -6.48 3.26 18.84
C GLY A 126 -6.26 1.79 18.47
N LEU A 127 -6.03 1.51 17.18
CA LEU A 127 -5.78 0.16 16.68
C LEU A 127 -4.41 -0.36 17.15
N ARG A 128 -3.36 0.46 17.07
CA ARG A 128 -2.00 0.14 17.57
C ARG A 128 -2.00 -0.25 19.03
N LYS A 129 -2.75 0.46 19.86
CA LYS A 129 -2.88 0.15 21.30
C LYS A 129 -3.50 -1.23 21.55
N ARG A 130 -4.41 -1.68 20.67
CA ARG A 130 -5.12 -2.95 20.80
C ARG A 130 -4.34 -4.14 20.24
N LEU A 131 -3.51 -3.92 19.23
CA LEU A 131 -2.74 -4.95 18.52
C LEU A 131 -1.23 -4.58 18.48
N PRO A 132 -0.57 -4.45 19.65
CA PRO A 132 0.80 -3.92 19.72
C PRO A 132 1.85 -4.84 19.09
N ASP A 133 1.56 -6.12 18.93
CA ASP A 133 2.43 -7.15 18.38
C ASP A 133 2.48 -7.19 16.83
N ARG A 134 1.64 -6.39 16.14
CA ARG A 134 1.60 -6.34 14.68
C ARG A 134 2.55 -5.28 14.12
N TYR A 135 3.05 -5.54 12.91
CA TYR A 135 3.71 -4.51 12.10
C TYR A 135 2.65 -3.64 11.44
N PHE A 136 2.66 -2.34 11.72
CA PHE A 136 1.72 -1.39 11.15
C PHE A 136 2.35 -0.68 9.96
N CYS A 137 1.70 -0.76 8.81
CA CYS A 137 2.10 -0.12 7.58
C CYS A 137 0.99 0.85 7.14
N ALA A 138 1.24 2.16 7.17
CA ALA A 138 0.26 3.14 6.68
C ALA A 138 0.32 3.24 5.15
N THR A 139 -0.82 3.53 4.51
CA THR A 139 -0.92 3.64 3.06
C THR A 139 -1.33 5.04 2.62
N SER A 140 -0.74 5.51 1.53
CA SER A 140 -1.15 6.68 0.74
C SER A 140 -0.75 6.42 -0.72
N TRP A 141 -1.23 7.24 -1.65
CA TRP A 141 -0.87 7.06 -3.06
C TRP A 141 0.62 7.33 -3.31
N GLY A 142 1.19 6.64 -4.30
CA GLY A 142 2.51 6.96 -4.82
C GLY A 142 2.50 8.27 -5.64
N PRO A 143 3.69 8.85 -5.91
CA PRO A 143 3.80 10.17 -6.52
C PRO A 143 3.10 10.32 -7.86
N PHE A 144 3.17 9.33 -8.75
CA PHE A 144 2.54 9.43 -10.06
C PHE A 144 1.03 9.11 -10.01
N THR A 145 0.62 8.22 -9.12
CA THR A 145 -0.82 8.01 -8.85
C THR A 145 -1.45 9.29 -8.27
N TRP A 146 -0.75 10.02 -7.40
CA TRP A 146 -1.19 11.35 -6.98
C TRP A 146 -1.32 12.31 -8.17
N ALA A 147 -0.33 12.34 -9.08
CA ALA A 147 -0.41 13.17 -10.28
C ALA A 147 -1.65 12.82 -11.12
N MET A 148 -1.95 11.54 -11.30
CA MET A 148 -3.15 11.08 -12.02
C MET A 148 -4.47 11.47 -11.33
N ILE A 149 -4.50 11.51 -9.99
CA ILE A 149 -5.70 11.86 -9.22
C ILE A 149 -5.93 13.37 -9.18
N LEU A 150 -4.85 14.15 -9.05
CA LEU A 150 -4.90 15.60 -8.87
C LEU A 150 -5.10 16.35 -10.18
N CYS A 151 -4.58 15.83 -11.29
CA CYS A 151 -4.64 16.48 -12.59
C CYS A 151 -5.88 16.06 -13.38
N ASP A 152 -6.38 16.98 -14.22
CA ASP A 152 -7.19 16.58 -15.36
C ASP A 152 -6.41 15.58 -16.22
N TRP A 153 -7.09 14.50 -16.64
CA TRP A 153 -6.44 13.40 -17.35
C TRP A 153 -5.82 13.82 -18.68
N HIS A 154 -6.51 14.66 -19.46
CA HIS A 154 -6.00 15.11 -20.74
C HIS A 154 -4.79 16.03 -20.56
N LEU A 155 -4.82 16.89 -19.53
CA LEU A 155 -3.68 17.71 -19.16
C LEU A 155 -2.48 16.84 -18.81
N LEU A 156 -2.65 15.84 -17.95
CA LEU A 156 -1.53 14.96 -17.54
C LEU A 156 -0.95 14.20 -18.72
N GLN A 157 -1.79 13.62 -19.60
CA GLN A 157 -1.34 12.93 -20.81
C GLN A 157 -0.51 13.82 -21.74
N ASP A 158 -0.97 15.07 -21.98
CA ASP A 158 -0.20 16.05 -22.76
C ASP A 158 1.15 16.34 -22.09
N LYS A 159 1.14 16.61 -20.78
CA LYS A 159 2.33 17.02 -20.03
C LYS A 159 3.36 15.90 -19.84
N VAL A 160 2.95 14.66 -19.74
CA VAL A 160 3.88 13.50 -19.69
C VAL A 160 4.79 13.48 -20.92
N VAL A 161 4.30 13.94 -22.08
CA VAL A 161 5.08 13.96 -23.32
C VAL A 161 5.78 15.31 -23.53
N SER A 162 5.09 16.42 -23.25
CA SER A 162 5.50 17.76 -23.67
C SER A 162 6.23 18.57 -22.58
N ASP A 163 6.02 18.24 -21.30
CA ASP A 163 6.52 19.05 -20.17
C ASP A 163 6.83 18.20 -18.93
N ARG A 164 7.98 17.53 -18.95
CA ARG A 164 8.41 16.64 -17.85
C ARG A 164 8.54 17.39 -16.52
N LYS A 165 8.93 18.67 -16.56
CA LYS A 165 9.07 19.49 -15.35
C LYS A 165 7.75 19.65 -14.62
N PHE A 166 6.66 19.90 -15.36
CA PHE A 166 5.32 19.95 -14.78
C PHE A 166 4.97 18.65 -14.07
N VAL A 167 5.20 17.49 -14.72
CA VAL A 167 4.91 16.18 -14.09
C VAL A 167 5.74 15.97 -12.83
N GLN A 168 7.01 16.36 -12.85
CA GLN A 168 7.90 16.30 -11.69
C GLN A 168 7.39 17.17 -10.53
N GLU A 169 6.94 18.39 -10.79
CA GLU A 169 6.35 19.29 -9.78
C GLU A 169 5.10 18.69 -9.15
N VAL A 170 4.25 18.03 -9.94
CA VAL A 170 3.05 17.37 -9.42
C VAL A 170 3.40 16.09 -8.64
N CYS A 171 4.40 15.32 -9.07
CA CYS A 171 4.93 14.19 -8.30
C CYS A 171 5.51 14.64 -6.95
N ASP A 172 6.19 15.80 -6.92
CA ASP A 172 6.69 16.38 -5.67
C ASP A 172 5.56 16.78 -4.72
N LEU A 173 4.48 17.36 -5.25
CA LEU A 173 3.27 17.60 -4.47
C LEU A 173 2.71 16.29 -3.89
N GLY A 174 2.68 15.20 -4.69
CA GLY A 174 2.28 13.88 -4.23
C GLY A 174 3.14 13.35 -3.07
N VAL A 175 4.47 13.56 -3.12
CA VAL A 175 5.38 13.27 -2.00
C VAL A 175 4.98 14.05 -0.75
N ARG A 176 4.73 15.35 -0.87
CA ARG A 176 4.33 16.20 0.27
C ARG A 176 3.00 15.78 0.87
N LEU A 177 2.01 15.43 0.03
CA LEU A 177 0.71 14.92 0.49
C LEU A 177 0.86 13.61 1.26
N SER A 178 1.67 12.68 0.77
CA SER A 178 1.92 11.43 1.48
C SER A 178 2.65 11.66 2.80
N LEU A 179 3.65 12.54 2.83
CA LEU A 179 4.39 12.89 4.05
C LEU A 179 3.49 13.56 5.10
N SER A 180 2.51 14.38 4.71
CA SER A 180 1.58 15.00 5.65
C SER A 180 0.81 13.99 6.52
N LEU A 181 0.60 12.78 5.98
CA LEU A 181 0.03 11.66 6.73
C LEU A 181 1.10 10.85 7.47
N TYR A 182 2.22 10.54 6.82
CA TYR A 182 3.20 9.60 7.36
C TYR A 182 4.03 10.17 8.51
N GLU A 183 4.47 11.43 8.41
CA GLU A 183 5.34 12.04 9.41
C GLU A 183 4.70 12.04 10.81
N PRO A 184 3.46 12.52 11.03
CA PRO A 184 2.86 12.49 12.35
C PRO A 184 2.62 11.07 12.88
N LEU A 185 2.42 10.07 11.99
CA LEU A 185 2.28 8.68 12.39
C LEU A 185 3.61 8.06 12.84
N ILE A 186 4.70 8.35 12.11
CA ILE A 186 6.04 7.86 12.43
C ILE A 186 6.55 8.52 13.73
N ASP A 187 6.45 9.84 13.83
CA ASP A 187 6.96 10.62 14.97
C ASP A 187 6.26 10.23 16.29
N ARG A 188 5.00 9.78 16.22
CA ARG A 188 4.26 9.25 17.37
C ARG A 188 4.49 7.75 17.62
N GLY A 189 5.30 7.07 16.81
CA GLY A 189 5.54 5.63 16.91
C GLY A 189 4.31 4.75 16.62
N LEU A 190 3.35 5.28 15.85
CA LEU A 190 2.10 4.61 15.55
C LEU A 190 2.21 3.59 14.41
N ILE A 191 3.17 3.77 13.53
CA ILE A 191 3.46 2.87 12.41
C ILE A 191 4.92 2.45 12.40
N ASP A 192 5.20 1.34 11.71
CA ASP A 192 6.51 0.75 11.54
C ASP A 192 7.02 0.89 10.11
N GLY A 193 6.11 1.16 9.17
CA GLY A 193 6.41 1.34 7.76
C GLY A 193 5.30 2.04 7.02
N ILE A 194 5.59 2.35 5.76
CA ILE A 194 4.64 2.93 4.80
C ILE A 194 4.49 2.03 3.58
N SER A 195 3.34 2.13 2.92
CA SER A 195 3.10 1.50 1.62
C SER A 195 2.54 2.53 0.64
N ILE A 196 3.14 2.60 -0.55
CA ILE A 196 2.64 3.43 -1.63
C ILE A 196 2.19 2.53 -2.79
N PRO A 197 0.89 2.44 -3.08
CA PRO A 197 0.41 1.96 -4.37
C PRO A 197 0.63 3.05 -5.43
N ASP A 198 1.47 2.74 -6.42
CA ASP A 198 1.76 3.64 -7.57
C ASP A 198 1.47 2.98 -8.93
N GLY A 199 0.32 2.30 -9.01
CA GLY A 199 -0.09 1.55 -10.20
C GLY A 199 -0.24 2.39 -11.47
N ALA A 200 -0.42 3.71 -11.37
CA ALA A 200 -0.51 4.61 -12.52
C ALA A 200 0.76 4.60 -13.40
N VAL A 201 1.91 4.23 -12.86
CA VAL A 201 3.17 4.13 -13.62
C VAL A 201 3.13 3.09 -14.74
N THR A 202 2.23 2.11 -14.66
CA THR A 202 2.02 1.13 -15.74
C THR A 202 1.46 1.73 -17.02
N LEU A 203 0.99 2.96 -16.98
CA LEU A 203 0.46 3.71 -18.12
C LEU A 203 1.53 4.50 -18.89
N ILE A 204 2.77 4.52 -18.40
CA ILE A 204 3.88 5.26 -19.01
C ILE A 204 5.04 4.34 -19.39
N ALA A 205 5.86 4.78 -20.34
CA ALA A 205 7.03 4.04 -20.79
C ALA A 205 8.13 3.99 -19.71
N ASN A 206 8.98 2.96 -19.77
CA ASN A 206 10.02 2.70 -18.77
C ASN A 206 11.03 3.85 -18.60
N ASP A 207 11.39 4.53 -19.68
CA ASP A 207 12.29 5.68 -19.65
C ASP A 207 11.65 6.86 -18.91
N LEU A 208 10.36 7.12 -19.15
CA LEU A 208 9.61 8.13 -18.41
C LEU A 208 9.48 7.76 -16.92
N TYR A 209 9.14 6.51 -16.62
CA TYR A 209 9.06 6.04 -15.23
C TYR A 209 10.39 6.28 -14.50
N ARG A 210 11.51 5.84 -15.09
CA ARG A 210 12.84 6.00 -14.50
C ARG A 210 13.22 7.47 -14.31
N GLU A 211 12.90 8.33 -15.27
CA GLU A 211 13.36 9.71 -15.31
C GLU A 211 12.46 10.67 -14.51
N VAL A 212 11.16 10.40 -14.49
CA VAL A 212 10.15 11.35 -13.99
C VAL A 212 9.52 10.90 -12.68
N VAL A 213 9.42 9.61 -12.39
CA VAL A 213 8.70 9.11 -11.21
C VAL A 213 9.63 8.52 -10.16
N ILE A 214 10.53 7.61 -10.54
CA ILE A 214 11.46 6.95 -9.60
C ILE A 214 12.21 7.93 -8.68
N PRO A 215 12.68 9.11 -9.13
CA PRO A 215 13.31 10.07 -8.25
C PRO A 215 12.42 10.53 -7.09
N TYR A 216 11.11 10.58 -7.27
CA TYR A 216 10.13 11.01 -6.26
C TYR A 216 9.69 9.86 -5.36
N GLU A 217 9.54 8.64 -5.86
CA GLU A 217 9.40 7.45 -5.03
C GLU A 217 10.61 7.32 -4.10
N LYS A 218 11.82 7.43 -4.65
CA LYS A 218 13.07 7.39 -3.89
C LYS A 218 13.15 8.51 -2.86
N LYS A 219 12.79 9.75 -3.23
CA LYS A 219 12.76 10.89 -2.31
C LYS A 219 11.85 10.61 -1.12
N LEU A 220 10.63 10.11 -1.36
CA LEU A 220 9.68 9.76 -0.31
C LEU A 220 10.26 8.67 0.60
N PHE A 221 10.78 7.60 0.04
CA PHE A 221 11.33 6.48 0.81
C PHE A 221 12.58 6.88 1.61
N ASP A 222 13.47 7.71 1.06
CA ASP A 222 14.65 8.19 1.78
C ASP A 222 14.25 9.04 3.00
N LEU A 223 13.24 9.92 2.86
CA LEU A 223 12.72 10.75 3.97
C LEU A 223 12.07 9.90 5.07
N VAL A 224 11.31 8.89 4.69
CA VAL A 224 10.65 7.96 5.61
C VAL A 224 11.66 7.06 6.31
N ARG A 225 12.62 6.51 5.57
CA ARG A 225 13.69 5.66 6.12
C ARG A 225 14.58 6.42 7.10
N ALA A 226 14.87 7.70 6.83
CA ALA A 226 15.61 8.56 7.75
C ALA A 226 14.91 8.71 9.12
N ARG A 227 13.59 8.46 9.19
CA ARG A 227 12.79 8.42 10.43
C ARG A 227 12.64 7.01 11.02
N GLY A 228 13.28 6.00 10.42
CA GLY A 228 13.31 4.62 10.93
C GLY A 228 12.13 3.74 10.51
N ALA A 229 11.31 4.14 9.52
CA ALA A 229 10.20 3.35 9.03
C ALA A 229 10.56 2.60 7.73
N GLY A 230 10.01 1.36 7.57
CA GLY A 230 10.19 0.55 6.36
C GLY A 230 9.32 1.02 5.19
N CYS A 231 9.77 0.75 3.97
CA CYS A 231 9.21 1.28 2.73
C CYS A 231 8.70 0.16 1.82
N PHE A 232 7.39 0.12 1.56
CA PHE A 232 6.75 -0.85 0.67
C PHE A 232 6.24 -0.14 -0.59
N LEU A 233 6.59 -0.67 -1.76
CA LEU A 233 6.02 -0.25 -3.03
C LEU A 233 5.07 -1.32 -3.55
N HIS A 234 3.84 -0.92 -3.92
CA HIS A 234 2.90 -1.78 -4.62
C HIS A 234 2.62 -1.26 -6.02
N GLN A 235 2.70 -2.18 -6.97
CA GLN A 235 2.29 -1.88 -8.34
C GLN A 235 1.37 -2.98 -8.86
N CYS A 236 0.14 -2.58 -9.20
CA CYS A 236 -0.88 -3.48 -9.74
C CYS A 236 -0.78 -3.58 -11.26
N GLY A 237 -1.38 -4.64 -11.81
CA GLY A 237 -1.55 -4.82 -13.24
C GLY A 237 -0.34 -5.41 -13.95
N ASN A 238 -0.20 -5.10 -15.23
CA ASN A 238 0.86 -5.68 -16.07
C ASN A 238 2.19 -4.93 -15.88
N ILE A 239 2.89 -5.26 -14.83
CA ILE A 239 4.18 -4.66 -14.46
C ILE A 239 5.39 -5.32 -15.13
N GLY A 240 5.18 -6.31 -16.00
CA GLY A 240 6.25 -7.16 -16.52
C GLY A 240 7.40 -6.41 -17.21
N GLN A 241 7.13 -5.26 -17.82
CA GLN A 241 8.16 -4.43 -18.46
C GLN A 241 8.94 -3.58 -17.45
N GLN A 242 8.36 -3.25 -16.29
CA GLN A 242 8.94 -2.32 -15.29
C GLN A 242 9.64 -3.05 -14.14
N ILE A 243 9.45 -4.35 -14.03
CA ILE A 243 9.94 -5.16 -12.91
C ILE A 243 11.45 -4.99 -12.64
N SER A 244 12.26 -4.76 -13.68
CA SER A 244 13.70 -4.54 -13.54
C SER A 244 14.06 -3.17 -12.95
N LEU A 245 13.13 -2.21 -12.92
CA LEU A 245 13.36 -0.85 -12.44
C LEU A 245 13.10 -0.69 -10.95
N TYR A 246 12.32 -1.58 -10.33
CA TYR A 246 11.92 -1.43 -8.93
C TYR A 246 13.08 -1.37 -7.92
N PRO A 247 14.22 -2.04 -8.13
CA PRO A 247 15.38 -1.84 -7.25
C PRO A 247 15.93 -0.39 -7.24
N GLU A 248 15.58 0.43 -8.26
CA GLU A 248 16.01 1.82 -8.34
C GLU A 248 15.13 2.76 -7.49
N THR A 249 13.92 2.32 -7.11
CA THR A 249 12.94 3.14 -6.36
C THR A 249 13.34 3.43 -4.92
N GLY A 250 14.22 2.62 -4.35
CA GLY A 250 14.60 2.73 -2.95
C GLY A 250 13.64 2.07 -1.97
N ALA A 251 12.64 1.30 -2.42
CA ALA A 251 11.79 0.51 -1.53
C ALA A 251 12.59 -0.59 -0.80
N ASP A 252 12.12 -1.01 0.37
CA ASP A 252 12.64 -2.18 1.10
C ASP A 252 11.91 -3.46 0.72
N CYS A 253 10.63 -3.31 0.33
CA CYS A 253 9.76 -4.41 -0.09
C CYS A 253 8.95 -4.03 -1.32
N ILE A 254 8.90 -4.93 -2.30
CA ILE A 254 8.03 -4.82 -3.47
C ILE A 254 6.89 -5.83 -3.35
N THR A 255 5.67 -5.35 -3.42
CA THR A 255 4.48 -6.21 -3.48
C THR A 255 4.06 -6.41 -4.94
N ILE A 256 3.91 -7.66 -5.34
CA ILE A 256 3.78 -8.08 -6.75
C ILE A 256 2.34 -8.54 -7.04
N ASP A 257 1.78 -8.09 -8.16
CA ASP A 257 0.48 -8.54 -8.65
C ASP A 257 0.54 -9.93 -9.30
N ALA A 258 -0.61 -10.61 -9.41
CA ALA A 258 -0.75 -11.97 -9.91
C ALA A 258 -0.28 -12.16 -11.37
N GLY A 259 -0.27 -11.09 -12.17
CA GLY A 259 0.19 -11.13 -13.57
C GLY A 259 1.68 -11.41 -13.76
N VAL A 260 2.47 -11.47 -12.68
CA VAL A 260 3.91 -11.69 -12.70
C VAL A 260 4.27 -12.94 -11.91
N SER A 261 5.20 -13.74 -12.41
CA SER A 261 5.74 -14.88 -11.66
C SER A 261 6.48 -14.39 -10.41
N ILE A 262 5.98 -14.76 -9.23
CA ILE A 262 6.61 -14.38 -7.95
C ILE A 262 8.04 -14.94 -7.84
N GLY A 263 8.28 -16.14 -8.33
CA GLY A 263 9.62 -16.74 -8.34
C GLY A 263 10.60 -15.99 -9.26
N ASN A 264 10.13 -15.41 -10.36
CA ASN A 264 10.96 -14.56 -11.23
C ASN A 264 11.29 -13.24 -10.52
N ALA A 265 10.29 -12.60 -9.89
CA ALA A 265 10.49 -11.39 -9.12
C ALA A 265 11.46 -11.62 -7.94
N TYR A 266 11.26 -12.72 -7.20
CA TYR A 266 12.14 -13.08 -6.08
C TYR A 266 13.60 -13.27 -6.54
N ARG A 267 13.84 -14.02 -7.63
CA ARG A 267 15.21 -14.20 -8.16
C ARG A 267 15.87 -12.89 -8.59
N LEU A 268 15.07 -11.92 -9.01
CA LEU A 268 15.57 -10.60 -9.40
C LEU A 268 15.92 -9.72 -8.20
N TYR A 269 15.20 -9.88 -7.07
CA TYR A 269 15.25 -8.93 -5.96
C TYR A 269 15.91 -9.45 -4.68
N HIS A 270 15.93 -10.76 -4.42
CA HIS A 270 16.22 -11.36 -3.10
C HIS A 270 17.57 -10.97 -2.48
N GLU A 271 18.53 -10.47 -3.24
CA GLU A 271 19.78 -9.95 -2.70
C GLU A 271 19.65 -8.56 -2.09
N ARG A 272 18.63 -7.78 -2.51
CA ARG A 272 18.49 -6.36 -2.16
C ARG A 272 17.16 -6.01 -1.51
N LEU A 273 16.07 -6.62 -1.97
CA LEU A 273 14.70 -6.26 -1.63
C LEU A 273 13.94 -7.46 -1.11
N VAL A 274 12.95 -7.19 -0.27
CA VAL A 274 11.92 -8.18 0.07
C VAL A 274 10.91 -8.25 -1.07
N THR A 275 10.54 -9.46 -1.46
CA THR A 275 9.45 -9.71 -2.41
C THR A 275 8.22 -10.16 -1.63
N ALA A 276 7.07 -9.56 -1.90
CA ALA A 276 5.83 -9.94 -1.25
C ALA A 276 4.72 -10.19 -2.27
N GLY A 277 3.85 -11.13 -1.97
CA GLY A 277 2.74 -11.53 -2.86
C GLY A 277 2.73 -13.05 -3.05
N ASN A 278 2.07 -13.61 -4.10
CA ASN A 278 1.14 -12.90 -4.99
C ASN A 278 -0.03 -13.81 -5.39
N VAL A 279 -0.68 -14.37 -4.36
CA VAL A 279 -1.84 -15.25 -4.63
C VAL A 279 -2.99 -14.43 -5.20
N ASP A 280 -3.52 -14.84 -6.36
CA ASP A 280 -4.58 -14.13 -7.09
C ASP A 280 -5.81 -13.92 -6.19
N VAL A 281 -6.18 -12.64 -6.01
CA VAL A 281 -7.30 -12.27 -5.14
C VAL A 281 -8.65 -12.63 -5.72
N ILE A 282 -8.82 -12.54 -7.05
CA ILE A 282 -10.10 -12.73 -7.73
C ILE A 282 -10.36 -14.20 -8.00
N ASN A 283 -9.46 -14.84 -8.73
CA ASN A 283 -9.67 -16.20 -9.20
C ASN A 283 -9.41 -17.25 -8.13
N THR A 284 -8.55 -16.95 -7.16
CA THR A 284 -8.12 -17.89 -6.13
C THR A 284 -8.76 -17.62 -4.78
N ILE A 285 -8.51 -16.43 -4.18
CA ILE A 285 -8.99 -16.17 -2.81
C ILE A 285 -10.50 -15.97 -2.81
N TYR A 286 -11.02 -15.14 -3.70
CA TYR A 286 -12.46 -14.86 -3.78
C TYR A 286 -13.23 -16.00 -4.46
N GLY A 287 -12.81 -16.43 -5.65
CA GLY A 287 -13.52 -17.38 -6.50
C GLY A 287 -13.18 -18.85 -6.26
N GLY A 288 -11.98 -19.18 -5.76
CA GLY A 288 -11.53 -20.56 -5.59
C GLY A 288 -12.17 -21.32 -4.43
N ASP A 289 -12.15 -22.64 -4.49
CA ASP A 289 -12.42 -23.51 -3.34
C ASP A 289 -11.16 -23.67 -2.47
N GLN A 290 -11.31 -24.32 -1.30
CA GLN A 290 -10.22 -24.52 -0.35
C GLN A 290 -9.03 -25.28 -0.94
N LYS A 291 -9.29 -26.30 -1.79
CA LYS A 291 -8.24 -27.10 -2.41
C LYS A 291 -7.45 -26.26 -3.40
N HIS A 292 -8.13 -25.49 -4.25
CA HIS A 292 -7.53 -24.57 -5.19
C HIS A 292 -6.69 -23.52 -4.46
N LEU A 293 -7.22 -22.94 -3.40
CA LEU A 293 -6.55 -21.92 -2.60
C LEU A 293 -5.24 -22.44 -1.98
N CYS A 294 -5.26 -23.59 -1.31
CA CYS A 294 -4.05 -24.16 -0.72
C CYS A 294 -3.03 -24.62 -1.77
N THR A 295 -3.49 -25.08 -2.94
CA THR A 295 -2.61 -25.39 -4.06
C THR A 295 -1.90 -24.14 -4.57
N ALA A 296 -2.64 -23.06 -4.80
CA ALA A 296 -2.07 -21.80 -5.27
C ALA A 296 -1.08 -21.18 -4.26
N VAL A 297 -1.37 -21.27 -2.95
CA VAL A 297 -0.42 -20.86 -1.91
C VAL A 297 0.86 -21.70 -1.98
N ALA A 298 0.74 -23.02 -2.08
CA ALA A 298 1.89 -23.92 -2.18
C ALA A 298 2.72 -23.65 -3.44
N GLU A 299 2.09 -23.43 -4.59
CA GLU A 299 2.76 -23.10 -5.85
C GLU A 299 3.49 -21.75 -5.78
N SER A 300 2.87 -20.73 -5.17
CA SER A 300 3.49 -19.43 -4.94
C SER A 300 4.77 -19.58 -4.12
N VAL A 301 4.71 -20.31 -3.01
CA VAL A 301 5.87 -20.53 -2.14
C VAL A 301 6.92 -21.43 -2.79
N ALA A 302 6.52 -22.44 -3.55
CA ALA A 302 7.45 -23.32 -4.28
C ALA A 302 8.27 -22.59 -5.35
N GLY A 303 7.79 -21.44 -5.83
CA GLY A 303 8.54 -20.54 -6.72
C GLY A 303 9.69 -19.79 -6.03
N ILE A 304 9.76 -19.81 -4.69
CA ILE A 304 10.73 -19.10 -3.86
C ILE A 304 11.80 -20.08 -3.38
N SER A 305 13.06 -19.82 -3.70
CA SER A 305 14.17 -20.73 -3.33
C SER A 305 14.40 -20.80 -1.81
N ASP A 306 14.10 -19.74 -1.08
CA ASP A 306 14.15 -19.68 0.38
C ASP A 306 12.99 -18.81 0.92
N PRO A 307 11.84 -19.42 1.24
CA PRO A 307 10.66 -18.68 1.65
C PRO A 307 10.78 -18.02 3.04
N LEU A 308 11.83 -18.34 3.79
CA LEU A 308 12.14 -17.71 5.07
C LEU A 308 13.10 -16.52 4.95
N TYR A 309 13.57 -16.23 3.74
CA TYR A 309 14.51 -15.14 3.46
C TYR A 309 13.91 -14.15 2.45
N ARG A 310 13.74 -12.92 2.87
CA ARG A 310 13.26 -11.79 2.02
C ARG A 310 11.98 -12.11 1.22
N TYR A 311 11.08 -12.90 1.80
CA TYR A 311 9.78 -13.17 1.22
C TYR A 311 8.66 -13.01 2.24
N ILE A 312 7.53 -12.45 1.82
CA ILE A 312 6.29 -12.35 2.60
C ILE A 312 5.13 -12.86 1.75
N LEU A 313 4.45 -13.91 2.21
CA LEU A 313 3.26 -14.41 1.55
C LEU A 313 2.11 -13.40 1.67
N MET A 314 1.57 -12.95 0.55
CA MET A 314 0.45 -12.02 0.49
C MET A 314 -0.50 -12.36 -0.67
N PRO A 315 -1.75 -11.85 -0.62
CA PRO A 315 -2.57 -11.67 -1.81
C PRO A 315 -1.86 -10.76 -2.83
N SER A 316 -2.23 -10.89 -4.10
CA SER A 316 -1.66 -10.10 -5.20
C SER A 316 -2.06 -8.61 -5.14
N CYS A 317 -3.21 -8.31 -4.56
CA CYS A 317 -3.78 -6.96 -4.44
C CYS A 317 -4.76 -6.90 -3.27
N ASP A 318 -5.49 -5.78 -3.12
CA ASP A 318 -6.58 -5.61 -2.15
C ASP A 318 -7.68 -6.67 -2.35
N LEU A 319 -8.21 -7.15 -1.23
CA LEU A 319 -9.33 -8.08 -1.23
C LEU A 319 -10.61 -7.37 -1.70
N PRO A 320 -11.42 -8.01 -2.57
CA PRO A 320 -12.78 -7.53 -2.82
C PRO A 320 -13.55 -7.36 -1.50
N PRO A 321 -14.31 -6.26 -1.32
CA PRO A 321 -14.98 -5.97 -0.05
C PRO A 321 -15.92 -7.07 0.45
N ASP A 322 -16.50 -7.85 -0.47
CA ASP A 322 -17.43 -8.94 -0.20
C ASP A 322 -16.76 -10.32 -0.06
N THR A 323 -15.42 -10.39 -0.04
CA THR A 323 -14.70 -11.64 0.18
C THR A 323 -15.10 -12.26 1.53
N PRO A 324 -15.61 -13.51 1.58
CA PRO A 324 -15.99 -14.13 2.83
C PRO A 324 -14.82 -14.29 3.81
N VAL A 325 -15.04 -13.95 5.07
CA VAL A 325 -14.02 -14.02 6.14
C VAL A 325 -13.38 -15.41 6.27
N ASN A 326 -14.15 -16.48 6.09
CA ASN A 326 -13.63 -17.84 6.14
C ASN A 326 -12.60 -18.11 5.05
N LYS A 327 -12.75 -17.58 3.83
CA LYS A 327 -11.75 -17.70 2.75
C LYS A 327 -10.44 -16.98 3.08
N VAL A 328 -10.54 -15.82 3.71
CA VAL A 328 -9.36 -15.10 4.18
C VAL A 328 -8.63 -15.88 5.29
N LYS A 329 -9.38 -16.44 6.24
CA LYS A 329 -8.82 -17.32 7.27
C LYS A 329 -8.19 -18.58 6.68
N GLU A 330 -8.82 -19.20 5.67
CA GLU A 330 -8.28 -20.34 4.95
C GLU A 330 -6.99 -20.01 4.21
N PHE A 331 -6.92 -18.85 3.52
CA PHE A 331 -5.70 -18.37 2.89
C PHE A 331 -4.53 -18.28 3.88
N LEU A 332 -4.76 -17.63 5.03
CA LEU A 332 -3.74 -17.50 6.07
C LEU A 332 -3.35 -18.85 6.70
N ALA A 333 -4.32 -19.77 6.84
CA ALA A 333 -4.08 -21.12 7.37
C ALA A 333 -3.36 -22.05 6.38
N CYS A 334 -3.48 -21.85 5.06
CA CYS A 334 -2.71 -22.63 4.08
C CYS A 334 -1.20 -22.40 4.24
N ALA A 335 -0.79 -21.19 4.68
CA ALA A 335 0.61 -20.90 4.98
C ALA A 335 1.18 -21.76 6.12
N ASP A 336 0.37 -22.18 7.10
CA ASP A 336 0.79 -23.05 8.21
C ASP A 336 1.09 -24.50 7.76
N ARG A 337 0.66 -24.87 6.56
CA ARG A 337 0.88 -26.20 5.97
C ARG A 337 2.15 -26.28 5.12
N ILE A 338 2.80 -25.16 4.89
CA ILE A 338 4.05 -25.10 4.14
C ILE A 338 5.17 -25.56 5.08
N PRO A 339 5.98 -26.57 4.71
CA PRO A 339 7.13 -26.98 5.49
C PRO A 339 8.14 -25.81 5.63
N SER A 340 8.64 -25.60 6.86
CA SER A 340 9.69 -24.62 7.18
C SER A 340 11.06 -25.06 6.71
#